data_2f603266cac815f29c783bb8df08f668
#
_entry.id   2f603266cac815f29c783bb8df08f668
#
_cell.length_a   1.000
_cell.length_b   1.000
_cell.length_c   1.000
_cell.angle_alpha   90.00
_cell.angle_beta   90.00
_cell.angle_gamma   90.00
#
_symmetry.space_group_name_H-M   'P 1'
#
loop_
_entity.id
_entity.type
_entity.pdbx_description
1 polymer ?
#
loop_
_entity_poly.entity_id
_entity_poly.type
_entity_poly.pdbx_seq_one_letter_code
_entity_poly.pdbx_strand_id
1 'polypeptide(L)'
;MFLLLACTPPLATDYNNFPFLEMDIEHLQEGYTQGDFTIAEVTQAYLDRIVAIDEKGPVLNSFIAINPDAIRIAQSLDKERANGNFRGPLHGIPIVLKDNIDTHDAMSTTAGSRALKGSKPLQDSEVTKHLREAGAVILGKVNLSEWANFRGESSSSGWSGMNGQTKNPYILTRNPCGSSSGSGVAVSANLTVLAIGTETNGSIVCPSNASGIVGIKPTVGLISRRGIIPISYTQDTAGPMARTVRDAVTTLGVLTGEDPKDSKTSASTSHALNDYTPYLKKDGLQDKRIGLYTQPLHINERVDALVYKAVSVLEKNGATVIPIDQINSPKTRDHSLQVMIHEYKDGLNDYFTSLGEESPIKSLEELIEFNKQDAVELKYYNQTYLEQAQQSEGMNSEVYKEALENLKRLSQQEGIDRVMDENNLDLIIAPTGSPAW
;
A
#
# COMPACT_ATOMS: atom_id res chain seq x y z
N MET A 1 -13.32 36.19 48.28
CA MET A 1 -12.68 34.86 48.39
C MET A 1 -12.88 34.19 47.03
N PHE A 2 -11.92 34.38 46.09
CA PHE A 2 -11.95 33.78 44.75
C PHE A 2 -11.37 32.38 44.85
N LEU A 3 -12.18 31.36 44.58
CA LEU A 3 -11.69 30.00 44.38
C LEU A 3 -10.98 29.93 43.02
N LEU A 4 -9.67 29.82 43.02
CA LEU A 4 -8.91 29.37 41.88
C LEU A 4 -9.17 27.87 41.70
N LEU A 5 -10.01 27.52 40.71
CA LEU A 5 -10.10 26.17 40.18
C LEU A 5 -8.76 25.90 39.45
N ALA A 6 -7.92 25.13 40.09
CA ALA A 6 -6.73 24.58 39.43
C ALA A 6 -7.17 23.61 38.34
N CYS A 7 -7.07 24.03 37.06
CA CYS A 7 -7.16 23.12 35.94
C CYS A 7 -5.92 22.20 36.01
N THR A 8 -6.10 21.01 36.54
CA THR A 8 -5.09 19.93 36.37
C THR A 8 -5.02 19.62 34.86
N PRO A 9 -3.82 19.69 34.24
CA PRO A 9 -3.69 19.24 32.86
C PRO A 9 -4.15 17.77 32.78
N PRO A 10 -4.83 17.37 31.73
CA PRO A 10 -5.17 15.96 31.53
C PRO A 10 -3.88 15.13 31.60
N LEU A 11 -3.90 14.06 32.39
CA LEU A 11 -2.81 13.08 32.42
C LEU A 11 -2.45 12.73 30.98
N ALA A 12 -1.16 12.85 30.64
CA ALA A 12 -0.69 12.47 29.32
C ALA A 12 -1.12 11.02 29.07
N THR A 13 -1.93 10.80 28.06
CA THR A 13 -2.38 9.46 27.67
C THR A 13 -1.13 8.66 27.30
N ASP A 14 -0.85 7.60 28.05
CA ASP A 14 0.27 6.71 27.75
C ASP A 14 -0.11 5.80 26.56
N TYR A 15 0.20 6.24 25.38
CA TYR A 15 -0.06 5.48 24.14
C TYR A 15 0.76 4.19 24.02
N ASN A 16 1.77 3.98 24.89
CA ASN A 16 2.57 2.77 24.94
C ASN A 16 1.87 1.65 25.74
N ASN A 17 0.88 1.98 26.57
CA ASN A 17 0.12 0.99 27.33
C ASN A 17 -0.98 0.36 26.44
N PHE A 18 -0.55 -0.24 25.33
CA PHE A 18 -1.41 -0.99 24.41
C PHE A 18 -1.05 -2.48 24.47
N PRO A 19 -1.97 -3.37 24.84
CA PRO A 19 -1.66 -4.78 25.12
C PRO A 19 -1.13 -5.55 23.92
N PHE A 20 -1.42 -5.07 22.69
CA PHE A 20 -1.01 -5.69 21.43
C PHE A 20 0.05 -4.85 20.68
N LEU A 21 0.86 -4.06 21.43
CA LEU A 21 1.92 -3.27 20.83
C LEU A 21 2.96 -4.19 20.17
N GLU A 22 3.31 -3.89 18.92
CA GLU A 22 4.27 -4.65 18.09
C GLU A 22 3.91 -6.13 17.87
N MET A 23 2.66 -6.55 18.12
CA MET A 23 2.22 -7.92 17.85
C MET A 23 2.30 -8.24 16.35
N ASP A 24 2.87 -9.38 16.03
CA ASP A 24 2.90 -9.98 14.70
C ASP A 24 1.87 -11.11 14.55
N ILE A 25 1.79 -11.71 13.36
CA ILE A 25 0.87 -12.80 13.07
C ILE A 25 1.13 -14.00 14.01
N GLU A 26 2.40 -14.38 14.20
CA GLU A 26 2.78 -15.57 14.95
C GLU A 26 2.34 -15.45 16.42
N HIS A 27 2.69 -14.34 17.08
CA HIS A 27 2.30 -14.10 18.48
C HIS A 27 0.78 -14.00 18.68
N LEU A 28 0.05 -13.37 17.73
CA LEU A 28 -1.41 -13.35 17.81
C LEU A 28 -2.01 -14.76 17.67
N GLN A 29 -1.51 -15.57 16.74
CA GLN A 29 -1.98 -16.95 16.56
C GLN A 29 -1.67 -17.83 17.78
N GLU A 30 -0.52 -17.63 18.41
CA GLU A 30 -0.15 -18.31 19.67
C GLU A 30 -1.10 -17.92 20.80
N GLY A 31 -1.35 -16.62 21.03
CA GLY A 31 -2.28 -16.16 22.06
C GLY A 31 -3.71 -16.64 21.84
N TYR A 32 -4.21 -16.63 20.59
CA TYR A 32 -5.52 -17.26 20.28
C TYR A 32 -5.54 -18.77 20.60
N THR A 33 -4.44 -19.47 20.36
CA THR A 33 -4.36 -20.92 20.62
C THR A 33 -4.29 -21.24 22.11
N GLN A 34 -3.58 -20.39 22.88
CA GLN A 34 -3.45 -20.54 24.33
C GLN A 34 -4.68 -20.02 25.08
N GLY A 35 -5.55 -19.27 24.41
CA GLY A 35 -6.75 -18.66 25.01
C GLY A 35 -6.43 -17.44 25.87
N ASP A 36 -5.30 -16.78 25.62
CA ASP A 36 -4.90 -15.57 26.33
C ASP A 36 -5.83 -14.39 26.00
N PHE A 37 -6.36 -14.38 24.80
CA PHE A 37 -7.33 -13.41 24.28
C PHE A 37 -8.10 -13.99 23.09
N THR A 38 -9.24 -13.39 22.79
CA THR A 38 -10.10 -13.71 21.64
C THR A 38 -9.83 -12.77 20.47
N ILE A 39 -10.24 -13.18 19.26
CA ILE A 39 -10.19 -12.33 18.05
C ILE A 39 -11.03 -11.06 18.26
N ALA A 40 -12.17 -11.18 18.93
CA ALA A 40 -13.04 -10.03 19.23
C ALA A 40 -12.36 -9.03 20.18
N GLU A 41 -11.67 -9.50 21.24
CA GLU A 41 -10.92 -8.62 22.17
C GLU A 41 -9.78 -7.90 21.48
N VAL A 42 -8.99 -8.61 20.65
CA VAL A 42 -7.94 -8.00 19.84
C VAL A 42 -8.52 -6.94 18.89
N THR A 43 -9.59 -7.28 18.17
CA THR A 43 -10.26 -6.37 17.23
C THR A 43 -10.74 -5.11 17.94
N GLN A 44 -11.40 -5.25 19.11
CA GLN A 44 -11.89 -4.12 19.90
C GLN A 44 -10.74 -3.22 20.36
N ALA A 45 -9.66 -3.81 20.85
CA ALA A 45 -8.50 -3.04 21.31
C ALA A 45 -7.87 -2.20 20.17
N TYR A 46 -7.76 -2.75 18.95
CA TYR A 46 -7.30 -1.96 17.79
C TYR A 46 -8.29 -0.85 17.43
N LEU A 47 -9.60 -1.10 17.44
CA LEU A 47 -10.61 -0.05 17.19
C LEU A 47 -10.55 1.08 18.22
N ASP A 48 -10.40 0.75 19.51
CA ASP A 48 -10.24 1.74 20.58
C ASP A 48 -8.97 2.57 20.40
N ARG A 49 -7.87 1.92 19.97
CA ARG A 49 -6.61 2.60 19.68
C ARG A 49 -6.72 3.52 18.46
N ILE A 50 -7.44 3.14 17.43
CA ILE A 50 -7.71 4.01 16.26
C ILE A 50 -8.40 5.29 16.75
N VAL A 51 -9.44 5.18 17.57
CA VAL A 51 -10.13 6.36 18.14
C VAL A 51 -9.17 7.21 18.96
N ALA A 52 -8.30 6.60 19.77
CA ALA A 52 -7.40 7.32 20.66
C ALA A 52 -6.27 8.06 19.94
N ILE A 53 -5.76 7.52 18.84
CA ILE A 53 -4.54 8.03 18.17
C ILE A 53 -4.86 8.67 16.82
N ASP A 54 -5.72 8.03 16.01
CA ASP A 54 -5.99 8.50 14.66
C ASP A 54 -7.01 9.64 14.62
N GLU A 55 -8.10 9.51 15.43
CA GLU A 55 -9.18 10.49 15.43
C GLU A 55 -9.02 11.59 16.50
N LYS A 56 -8.49 11.26 17.70
CA LYS A 56 -8.38 12.17 18.83
C LYS A 56 -6.92 12.55 19.08
N GLY A 57 -6.20 12.12 19.99
CA GLY A 57 -4.83 12.38 20.38
C GLY A 57 -3.92 13.10 19.33
N PRO A 58 -2.92 12.41 18.74
CA PRO A 58 -2.07 12.97 17.68
C PRO A 58 -2.82 13.32 16.39
N VAL A 59 -3.98 12.73 16.17
CA VAL A 59 -4.80 12.91 14.97
C VAL A 59 -3.98 12.61 13.72
N LEU A 60 -3.60 11.33 13.55
CA LEU A 60 -2.79 10.89 12.40
C LEU A 60 -3.55 10.94 11.09
N ASN A 61 -4.87 10.84 11.16
CA ASN A 61 -5.78 11.00 10.04
C ASN A 61 -5.52 9.95 8.94
N SER A 62 -5.25 8.71 9.36
CA SER A 62 -4.91 7.61 8.46
C SER A 62 -6.13 6.79 8.01
N PHE A 63 -7.29 6.89 8.69
CA PHE A 63 -8.51 6.17 8.31
C PHE A 63 -9.51 7.08 7.59
N ILE A 64 -10.12 6.59 6.51
CA ILE A 64 -11.29 7.19 5.85
C ILE A 64 -12.59 6.58 6.38
N ALA A 65 -12.60 5.28 6.62
CA ALA A 65 -13.78 4.57 7.12
C ALA A 65 -13.39 3.40 8.03
N ILE A 66 -14.16 3.22 9.08
CA ILE A 66 -14.09 2.04 9.95
C ILE A 66 -15.17 1.05 9.50
N ASN A 67 -14.85 -0.22 9.50
CA ASN A 67 -15.80 -1.29 9.19
C ASN A 67 -16.77 -1.48 10.35
N PRO A 68 -18.07 -1.16 10.19
CA PRO A 68 -19.04 -1.28 11.28
C PRO A 68 -19.28 -2.74 11.69
N ASP A 69 -18.94 -3.70 10.84
CA ASP A 69 -19.11 -5.11 11.08
C ASP A 69 -17.88 -5.81 11.68
N ALA A 70 -16.76 -5.10 11.91
CA ALA A 70 -15.49 -5.71 12.31
C ALA A 70 -15.62 -6.61 13.55
N ILE A 71 -16.31 -6.14 14.60
CA ILE A 71 -16.53 -6.92 15.84
C ILE A 71 -17.42 -8.15 15.58
N ARG A 72 -18.50 -8.01 14.81
CA ARG A 72 -19.37 -9.13 14.46
C ARG A 72 -18.63 -10.21 13.66
N ILE A 73 -17.77 -9.79 12.75
CA ILE A 73 -16.89 -10.69 11.97
C ILE A 73 -15.90 -11.39 12.91
N ALA A 74 -15.24 -10.67 13.80
CA ALA A 74 -14.30 -11.22 14.77
C ALA A 74 -14.96 -12.27 15.67
N GLN A 75 -16.17 -12.00 16.20
CA GLN A 75 -16.94 -12.96 17.00
C GLN A 75 -17.34 -14.22 16.21
N SER A 76 -17.58 -14.09 14.90
CA SER A 76 -17.85 -15.26 14.04
C SER A 76 -16.60 -16.12 13.88
N LEU A 77 -15.42 -15.49 13.69
CA LEU A 77 -14.15 -16.19 13.57
C LEU A 77 -13.72 -16.86 14.87
N ASP A 78 -14.03 -16.27 16.04
CA ASP A 78 -13.86 -16.92 17.35
C ASP A 78 -14.67 -18.23 17.43
N LYS A 79 -15.92 -18.20 16.98
CA LYS A 79 -16.78 -19.41 16.94
C LYS A 79 -16.24 -20.46 15.97
N GLU A 80 -15.76 -20.06 14.79
CA GLU A 80 -15.13 -20.97 13.84
C GLU A 80 -13.93 -21.66 14.48
N ARG A 81 -13.05 -20.86 15.13
CA ARG A 81 -11.86 -21.40 15.81
C ARG A 81 -12.21 -22.37 16.95
N ALA A 82 -13.19 -22.02 17.78
CA ALA A 82 -13.67 -22.88 18.85
C ALA A 82 -14.24 -24.22 18.33
N ASN A 83 -14.76 -24.25 17.09
CA ASN A 83 -15.24 -25.45 16.42
C ASN A 83 -14.13 -26.21 15.64
N GLY A 84 -12.87 -25.79 15.76
CA GLY A 84 -11.74 -26.39 15.07
C GLY A 84 -11.58 -25.97 13.60
N ASN A 85 -12.33 -24.97 13.14
CA ASN A 85 -12.26 -24.45 11.79
C ASN A 85 -11.21 -23.31 11.74
N PHE A 86 -10.02 -23.62 11.27
CA PHE A 86 -8.92 -22.68 11.10
C PHE A 86 -8.66 -22.45 9.61
N ARG A 87 -8.79 -21.20 9.16
CA ARG A 87 -8.68 -20.83 7.73
C ARG A 87 -7.25 -20.59 7.26
N GLY A 88 -6.28 -20.54 8.17
CA GLY A 88 -4.87 -20.29 7.85
C GLY A 88 -4.25 -19.13 8.66
N PRO A 89 -3.05 -18.71 8.32
CA PRO A 89 -2.25 -17.79 9.16
C PRO A 89 -2.91 -16.45 9.41
N LEU A 90 -3.80 -16.00 8.53
CA LEU A 90 -4.49 -14.71 8.69
C LEU A 90 -5.84 -14.81 9.44
N HIS A 91 -6.23 -16.00 9.92
CA HIS A 91 -7.49 -16.17 10.64
C HIS A 91 -7.52 -15.34 11.92
N GLY A 92 -8.38 -14.32 11.95
CA GLY A 92 -8.52 -13.38 13.07
C GLY A 92 -7.49 -12.24 13.10
N ILE A 93 -6.64 -12.09 12.07
CA ILE A 93 -5.64 -11.02 12.04
C ILE A 93 -6.26 -9.71 11.58
N PRO A 94 -6.11 -8.61 12.35
CA PRO A 94 -6.57 -7.26 11.98
C PRO A 94 -5.80 -6.70 10.79
N ILE A 95 -6.53 -6.29 9.73
CA ILE A 95 -5.99 -5.74 8.50
C ILE A 95 -6.72 -4.47 8.09
N VAL A 96 -6.04 -3.56 7.41
CA VAL A 96 -6.65 -2.40 6.74
C VAL A 96 -6.34 -2.39 5.25
N LEU A 97 -7.24 -1.80 4.46
CA LEU A 97 -7.11 -1.70 3.01
C LEU A 97 -7.01 -0.23 2.58
N LYS A 98 -6.09 0.06 1.66
CA LYS A 98 -6.04 1.36 0.99
C LYS A 98 -7.39 1.63 0.29
N ASP A 99 -7.87 2.87 0.34
CA ASP A 99 -9.21 3.21 -0.12
C ASP A 99 -9.40 3.26 -1.64
N ASN A 100 -8.51 2.65 -2.39
CA ASN A 100 -8.69 2.33 -3.80
C ASN A 100 -8.86 0.82 -4.07
N ILE A 101 -9.01 -0.01 -3.02
CA ILE A 101 -9.23 -1.46 -3.08
C ILE A 101 -10.69 -1.72 -2.72
N ASP A 102 -11.44 -2.31 -3.62
CA ASP A 102 -12.87 -2.53 -3.47
C ASP A 102 -13.23 -3.51 -2.33
N THR A 103 -14.26 -3.11 -1.57
CA THR A 103 -14.95 -3.96 -0.60
C THR A 103 -16.45 -3.92 -0.86
N HIS A 104 -17.08 -5.08 -0.98
CA HIS A 104 -18.54 -5.20 -1.10
C HIS A 104 -19.16 -5.36 0.30
N ASP A 105 -19.25 -4.25 1.02
CA ASP A 105 -19.79 -4.16 2.37
C ASP A 105 -20.37 -2.76 2.69
N ALA A 106 -20.45 -2.38 3.96
CA ALA A 106 -20.98 -1.09 4.35
C ALA A 106 -20.04 0.09 4.04
N MET A 107 -18.76 -0.16 3.77
CA MET A 107 -17.79 0.89 3.47
C MET A 107 -17.85 1.29 1.99
N SER A 108 -17.45 2.52 1.70
CA SER A 108 -17.24 2.99 0.33
C SER A 108 -15.82 2.72 -0.14
N THR A 109 -15.60 2.72 -1.46
CA THR A 109 -14.28 2.81 -2.08
C THR A 109 -14.23 4.09 -2.88
N THR A 110 -13.33 5.02 -2.51
CA THR A 110 -13.40 6.40 -3.02
C THR A 110 -12.13 6.90 -3.70
N ALA A 111 -11.02 6.14 -3.64
CA ALA A 111 -9.70 6.66 -3.99
C ALA A 111 -9.36 8.00 -3.30
N GLY A 112 -9.99 8.28 -2.16
CA GLY A 112 -9.88 9.53 -1.42
C GLY A 112 -10.67 10.70 -2.01
N SER A 113 -11.36 10.53 -3.12
CA SER A 113 -12.11 11.58 -3.80
C SER A 113 -13.55 11.69 -3.31
N ARG A 114 -14.01 12.92 -3.14
CA ARG A 114 -15.40 13.22 -2.80
C ARG A 114 -16.38 12.87 -3.93
N ALA A 115 -15.89 12.77 -5.14
CA ALA A 115 -16.67 12.35 -6.31
C ALA A 115 -17.22 10.93 -6.16
N LEU A 116 -16.51 10.04 -5.45
CA LEU A 116 -16.93 8.67 -5.17
C LEU A 116 -17.49 8.50 -3.74
N LYS A 117 -17.81 9.58 -3.03
CA LYS A 117 -18.44 9.51 -1.71
C LYS A 117 -19.75 8.74 -1.79
N GLY A 118 -19.86 7.67 -0.98
CA GLY A 118 -21.04 6.79 -0.99
C GLY A 118 -21.01 5.70 -2.06
N SER A 119 -19.99 5.66 -2.92
CA SER A 119 -19.80 4.59 -3.90
C SER A 119 -19.73 3.22 -3.21
N LYS A 120 -20.43 2.25 -3.76
CA LYS A 120 -20.51 0.87 -3.27
C LYS A 120 -20.14 -0.09 -4.39
N PRO A 121 -18.93 -0.67 -4.39
CA PRO A 121 -18.56 -1.68 -5.37
C PRO A 121 -19.53 -2.88 -5.35
N LEU A 122 -19.86 -3.41 -6.52
CA LEU A 122 -20.82 -4.52 -6.67
C LEU A 122 -20.22 -5.87 -6.20
N GLN A 123 -18.92 -5.96 -6.02
CA GLN A 123 -18.20 -7.14 -5.54
C GLN A 123 -16.91 -6.73 -4.84
N ASP A 124 -16.37 -7.63 -4.02
CA ASP A 124 -15.02 -7.48 -3.47
C ASP A 124 -13.97 -7.47 -4.60
N SER A 125 -12.88 -6.75 -4.40
CA SER A 125 -11.65 -7.00 -5.17
C SER A 125 -11.15 -8.42 -4.92
N GLU A 126 -10.34 -8.98 -5.83
CA GLU A 126 -9.76 -10.32 -5.58
C GLU A 126 -8.88 -10.31 -4.32
N VAL A 127 -8.17 -9.21 -4.06
CA VAL A 127 -7.41 -9.00 -2.81
C VAL A 127 -8.31 -9.10 -1.59
N THR A 128 -9.43 -8.38 -1.57
CA THR A 128 -10.39 -8.40 -0.47
C THR A 128 -10.99 -9.79 -0.26
N LYS A 129 -11.35 -10.46 -1.34
CA LYS A 129 -11.90 -11.82 -1.34
C LYS A 129 -10.91 -12.81 -0.70
N HIS A 130 -9.65 -12.83 -1.14
CA HIS A 130 -8.63 -13.71 -0.57
C HIS A 130 -8.42 -13.46 0.93
N LEU A 131 -8.40 -12.20 1.37
CA LEU A 131 -8.27 -11.87 2.79
C LEU A 131 -9.47 -12.37 3.61
N ARG A 132 -10.70 -12.20 3.11
CA ARG A 132 -11.92 -12.72 3.78
C ARG A 132 -11.94 -14.25 3.82
N GLU A 133 -11.54 -14.91 2.75
CA GLU A 133 -11.42 -16.38 2.67
C GLU A 133 -10.38 -16.89 3.66
N ALA A 134 -9.27 -16.17 3.84
CA ALA A 134 -8.24 -16.47 4.85
C ALA A 134 -8.66 -16.12 6.29
N GLY A 135 -9.85 -15.53 6.50
CA GLY A 135 -10.35 -15.17 7.82
C GLY A 135 -9.75 -13.92 8.42
N ALA A 136 -9.20 -13.01 7.63
CA ALA A 136 -8.71 -11.72 8.11
C ALA A 136 -9.87 -10.82 8.57
N VAL A 137 -9.63 -10.00 9.61
CA VAL A 137 -10.58 -8.99 10.08
C VAL A 137 -10.24 -7.65 9.46
N ILE A 138 -10.99 -7.24 8.44
CA ILE A 138 -10.81 -5.93 7.81
C ILE A 138 -11.38 -4.86 8.74
N LEU A 139 -10.49 -4.07 9.38
CA LEU A 139 -10.86 -3.01 10.32
C LEU A 139 -11.42 -1.77 9.63
N GLY A 140 -10.97 -1.49 8.40
CA GLY A 140 -11.40 -0.28 7.70
C GLY A 140 -10.65 0.00 6.41
N LYS A 141 -11.00 1.16 5.82
CA LYS A 141 -10.37 1.74 4.65
C LYS A 141 -9.47 2.90 5.10
N VAL A 142 -8.22 2.88 4.65
CA VAL A 142 -7.23 3.88 5.05
C VAL A 142 -6.95 4.89 3.95
N ASN A 143 -6.60 6.10 4.40
CA ASN A 143 -6.35 7.27 3.56
C ASN A 143 -5.16 7.05 2.61
N LEU A 144 -5.15 7.81 1.55
CA LEU A 144 -4.16 7.72 0.49
C LEU A 144 -3.90 9.13 -0.09
N SER A 145 -2.83 9.26 -0.88
CA SER A 145 -2.77 10.40 -1.79
C SER A 145 -3.89 10.23 -2.82
N GLU A 146 -4.76 11.20 -2.94
CA GLU A 146 -5.97 11.10 -3.76
C GLU A 146 -5.68 10.61 -5.18
N TRP A 147 -6.52 9.70 -5.70
CA TRP A 147 -6.32 9.00 -6.98
C TRP A 147 -4.94 8.34 -7.08
N ALA A 148 -4.47 7.77 -5.97
CA ALA A 148 -3.14 7.16 -5.86
C ALA A 148 -1.99 8.11 -6.28
N ASN A 149 -2.17 9.43 -6.03
CA ASN A 149 -1.27 10.53 -6.38
C ASN A 149 -1.19 10.84 -7.89
N PHE A 150 -2.18 10.42 -8.67
CA PHE A 150 -2.21 10.64 -10.12
C PHE A 150 -3.35 11.57 -10.57
N ARG A 151 -3.77 12.51 -9.70
CA ARG A 151 -4.72 13.57 -10.06
C ARG A 151 -4.06 14.76 -10.76
N GLY A 152 -2.85 15.14 -10.33
CA GLY A 152 -2.12 16.31 -10.84
C GLY A 152 -0.69 16.39 -10.32
N GLU A 153 0.10 17.29 -10.91
CA GLU A 153 1.56 17.37 -10.72
C GLU A 153 1.99 17.82 -9.31
N SER A 154 1.14 18.51 -8.58
CA SER A 154 1.54 19.21 -7.35
C SER A 154 0.83 18.71 -6.09
N SER A 155 0.16 17.56 -6.13
CA SER A 155 -0.54 17.02 -4.97
C SER A 155 0.42 16.56 -3.87
N SER A 156 0.00 16.74 -2.60
CA SER A 156 0.77 16.26 -1.44
C SER A 156 0.51 14.78 -1.20
N SER A 157 1.58 14.03 -0.94
CA SER A 157 1.43 12.65 -0.49
C SER A 157 0.63 12.57 0.82
N GLY A 158 -0.40 11.73 0.83
CA GLY A 158 -1.27 11.50 1.99
C GLY A 158 -2.42 12.49 2.14
N TRP A 159 -2.60 13.41 1.20
CA TRP A 159 -3.79 14.27 1.17
C TRP A 159 -4.90 13.66 0.30
N SER A 160 -6.14 13.78 0.77
CA SER A 160 -7.32 13.43 -0.01
C SER A 160 -8.49 14.38 0.27
N GLY A 161 -9.39 14.55 -0.69
CA GLY A 161 -10.62 15.33 -0.52
C GLY A 161 -11.56 14.74 0.53
N MET A 162 -11.52 13.43 0.73
CA MET A 162 -12.34 12.73 1.73
C MET A 162 -11.86 12.97 3.16
N ASN A 163 -10.56 12.98 3.42
CA ASN A 163 -10.05 12.96 4.79
C ASN A 163 -8.90 13.95 5.06
N GLY A 164 -8.53 14.81 4.11
CA GLY A 164 -7.41 15.74 4.28
C GLY A 164 -6.06 15.03 4.38
N GLN A 165 -5.13 15.60 5.16
CA GLN A 165 -3.73 15.17 5.21
C GLN A 165 -3.48 14.11 6.28
N THR A 166 -3.03 12.93 5.89
CA THR A 166 -2.41 11.94 6.78
C THR A 166 -1.03 12.42 7.21
N LYS A 167 -0.72 12.29 8.51
CA LYS A 167 0.53 12.76 9.10
C LYS A 167 1.52 11.63 9.29
N ASN A 168 2.82 11.94 9.20
CA ASN A 168 3.86 10.99 9.58
C ASN A 168 3.80 10.71 11.10
N PRO A 169 3.79 9.43 11.55
CA PRO A 169 3.61 9.10 12.96
C PRO A 169 4.79 9.49 13.85
N TYR A 170 5.99 9.65 13.29
CA TYR A 170 7.18 10.07 14.00
C TYR A 170 7.33 11.59 14.06
N ILE A 171 6.94 12.30 12.99
CA ILE A 171 7.01 13.75 12.89
C ILE A 171 5.69 14.27 12.33
N LEU A 172 4.77 14.66 13.20
CA LEU A 172 3.39 15.05 12.86
C LEU A 172 3.27 16.22 11.88
N THR A 173 4.34 17.00 11.68
CA THR A 173 4.41 18.10 10.72
C THR A 173 4.89 17.71 9.33
N ARG A 174 5.22 16.43 9.13
CA ARG A 174 5.67 15.87 7.84
C ARG A 174 4.60 14.99 7.22
N ASN A 175 4.60 14.89 5.90
CA ASN A 175 3.80 13.88 5.22
C ASN A 175 4.47 12.49 5.32
N PRO A 176 3.71 11.41 5.28
CA PRO A 176 4.24 10.05 5.42
C PRO A 176 4.69 9.42 4.11
N CYS A 177 4.94 10.21 3.05
CA CYS A 177 4.99 9.73 1.67
C CYS A 177 3.67 9.07 1.24
N GLY A 178 3.62 8.53 0.03
CA GLY A 178 2.39 7.94 -0.54
C GLY A 178 2.68 7.17 -1.83
N SER A 179 1.64 6.69 -2.46
CA SER A 179 0.23 7.01 -2.20
C SER A 179 -0.44 6.16 -1.12
N SER A 180 0.11 5.01 -0.68
CA SER A 180 -0.45 4.19 0.40
C SER A 180 -0.13 4.76 1.78
N SER A 181 -0.42 6.04 1.98
CA SER A 181 -0.04 6.83 3.17
C SER A 181 -0.67 6.29 4.45
N GLY A 182 -1.99 6.12 4.45
CA GLY A 182 -2.72 5.57 5.59
C GLY A 182 -2.33 4.13 5.91
N SER A 183 -2.03 3.31 4.87
CA SER A 183 -1.54 1.94 5.07
C SER A 183 -0.22 1.92 5.84
N GLY A 184 0.75 2.75 5.45
CA GLY A 184 2.04 2.86 6.14
C GLY A 184 1.90 3.37 7.57
N VAL A 185 1.12 4.45 7.75
CA VAL A 185 0.90 5.07 9.06
C VAL A 185 0.16 4.15 10.02
N ALA A 186 -0.90 3.47 9.56
CA ALA A 186 -1.69 2.57 10.41
C ALA A 186 -0.85 1.40 10.96
N VAL A 187 0.02 0.80 10.13
CA VAL A 187 0.92 -0.27 10.56
C VAL A 187 1.97 0.26 11.55
N SER A 188 2.63 1.38 11.20
CA SER A 188 3.69 1.97 12.01
C SER A 188 3.19 2.43 13.40
N ALA A 189 1.99 3.00 13.47
CA ALA A 189 1.39 3.48 14.72
C ALA A 189 0.67 2.37 15.53
N ASN A 190 0.79 1.11 15.11
CA ASN A 190 0.09 -0.03 15.72
C ASN A 190 -1.44 0.16 15.76
N LEU A 191 -2.04 0.69 14.69
CA LEU A 191 -3.49 0.79 14.52
C LEU A 191 -4.07 -0.44 13.81
N THR A 192 -3.18 -1.29 13.33
CA THR A 192 -3.46 -2.59 12.69
C THR A 192 -2.20 -3.46 12.76
N VAL A 193 -2.34 -4.74 12.46
CA VAL A 193 -1.19 -5.65 12.30
C VAL A 193 -0.60 -5.52 10.90
N LEU A 194 -1.47 -5.52 9.91
CA LEU A 194 -1.12 -5.53 8.48
C LEU A 194 -1.92 -4.47 7.71
N ALA A 195 -1.39 -4.05 6.58
CA ALA A 195 -2.12 -3.25 5.62
C ALA A 195 -1.87 -3.75 4.19
N ILE A 196 -2.83 -3.52 3.31
CA ILE A 196 -2.62 -3.68 1.87
C ILE A 196 -2.55 -2.29 1.25
N GLY A 197 -1.46 -2.06 0.54
CA GLY A 197 -1.25 -0.89 -0.31
C GLY A 197 -1.38 -1.23 -1.79
N THR A 198 -1.28 -0.22 -2.64
CA THR A 198 -1.13 -0.38 -4.09
C THR A 198 0.02 0.48 -4.58
N GLU A 199 0.69 0.02 -5.61
CA GLU A 199 1.80 0.74 -6.20
C GLU A 199 1.80 0.67 -7.72
N THR A 200 1.99 1.83 -8.33
CA THR A 200 2.40 2.00 -9.72
C THR A 200 3.89 2.32 -9.76
N ASN A 201 4.27 3.42 -9.08
CA ASN A 201 5.67 3.89 -8.96
C ASN A 201 5.94 4.40 -7.54
N GLY A 202 6.45 3.54 -6.64
CA GLY A 202 6.88 3.91 -5.29
C GLY A 202 5.78 3.92 -4.22
N SER A 203 4.50 3.66 -4.57
CA SER A 203 3.37 3.93 -3.68
C SER A 203 3.15 2.91 -2.54
N ILE A 204 3.90 1.82 -2.46
CA ILE A 204 4.04 0.93 -1.31
C ILE A 204 5.37 1.19 -0.61
N VAL A 205 6.46 1.19 -1.39
CA VAL A 205 7.81 1.22 -0.82
C VAL A 205 8.16 2.57 -0.20
N CYS A 206 7.69 3.70 -0.78
CA CYS A 206 7.95 5.03 -0.23
C CYS A 206 7.24 5.26 1.13
N PRO A 207 5.91 5.05 1.29
CA PRO A 207 5.27 5.17 2.60
C PRO A 207 5.77 4.12 3.60
N SER A 208 6.20 2.94 3.17
CA SER A 208 6.84 1.97 4.05
C SER A 208 8.17 2.49 4.60
N ASN A 209 9.03 3.07 3.75
CA ASN A 209 10.27 3.71 4.17
C ASN A 209 10.00 4.88 5.14
N ALA A 210 9.10 5.80 4.78
CA ALA A 210 8.77 6.96 5.61
C ALA A 210 8.11 6.60 6.95
N SER A 211 7.51 5.43 7.05
CA SER A 211 6.87 4.91 8.26
C SER A 211 7.70 3.85 9.00
N GLY A 212 8.91 3.51 8.52
CA GLY A 212 9.82 2.57 9.17
C GLY A 212 9.28 1.13 9.22
N ILE A 213 8.57 0.69 8.19
CA ILE A 213 8.00 -0.65 8.06
C ILE A 213 8.47 -1.36 6.79
N VAL A 214 8.11 -2.62 6.63
CA VAL A 214 8.35 -3.43 5.44
C VAL A 214 7.20 -3.28 4.46
N GLY A 215 7.48 -2.98 3.20
CA GLY A 215 6.52 -3.03 2.10
C GLY A 215 7.02 -3.92 0.98
N ILE A 216 6.17 -4.79 0.46
CA ILE A 216 6.50 -5.62 -0.70
C ILE A 216 5.69 -5.13 -1.90
N LYS A 217 6.38 -4.64 -2.92
CA LYS A 217 5.81 -4.45 -4.25
C LYS A 217 6.13 -5.70 -5.09
N PRO A 218 5.18 -6.59 -5.29
CA PRO A 218 5.45 -7.78 -6.10
C PRO A 218 5.56 -7.44 -7.59
N THR A 219 6.00 -8.42 -8.37
CA THR A 219 5.93 -8.35 -9.83
C THR A 219 4.49 -8.18 -10.29
N VAL A 220 4.26 -7.30 -11.27
CA VAL A 220 2.92 -7.08 -11.84
C VAL A 220 2.36 -8.40 -12.39
N GLY A 221 1.14 -8.73 -11.97
CA GLY A 221 0.47 -9.98 -12.30
C GLY A 221 0.70 -11.12 -11.28
N LEU A 222 1.50 -10.93 -10.22
CA LEU A 222 1.57 -11.90 -9.13
C LEU A 222 0.31 -11.86 -8.24
N ILE A 223 -0.28 -10.68 -8.09
CA ILE A 223 -1.55 -10.42 -7.39
C ILE A 223 -2.53 -9.82 -8.41
N SER A 224 -3.77 -10.27 -8.40
CA SER A 224 -4.83 -9.71 -9.25
C SER A 224 -5.12 -8.25 -8.90
N ARG A 225 -5.35 -7.44 -9.94
CA ARG A 225 -5.70 -6.02 -9.81
C ARG A 225 -7.20 -5.77 -9.97
N ARG A 226 -7.99 -6.83 -10.15
CA ARG A 226 -9.44 -6.73 -10.27
C ARG A 226 -10.07 -6.12 -9.02
N GLY A 227 -10.90 -5.09 -9.21
CA GLY A 227 -11.50 -4.34 -8.12
C GLY A 227 -10.51 -3.42 -7.40
N ILE A 228 -9.45 -2.98 -8.09
CA ILE A 228 -8.56 -1.91 -7.65
C ILE A 228 -8.74 -0.75 -8.62
N ILE A 229 -9.02 0.45 -8.10
CA ILE A 229 -9.09 1.67 -8.92
C ILE A 229 -7.73 1.88 -9.56
N PRO A 230 -7.63 1.85 -10.91
CA PRO A 230 -6.36 1.78 -11.61
C PRO A 230 -5.69 3.15 -11.80
N ILE A 231 -4.37 3.10 -12.03
CA ILE A 231 -3.63 4.11 -12.79
C ILE A 231 -3.18 3.49 -14.12
N SER A 232 -2.56 2.30 -14.06
CA SER A 232 -1.87 1.74 -15.21
C SER A 232 -1.99 0.21 -15.27
N TYR A 233 -2.54 -0.32 -16.33
CA TYR A 233 -2.63 -1.76 -16.57
C TYR A 233 -1.27 -2.47 -16.65
N THR A 234 -0.22 -1.73 -17.02
CA THR A 234 1.11 -2.30 -17.19
C THR A 234 1.98 -2.19 -15.96
N GLN A 235 1.66 -1.30 -15.01
CA GLN A 235 2.54 -0.96 -13.88
C GLN A 235 1.93 -1.22 -12.51
N ASP A 236 0.59 -1.26 -12.38
CA ASP A 236 -0.09 -1.39 -11.09
C ASP A 236 0.04 -2.77 -10.46
N THR A 237 0.16 -2.79 -9.15
CA THR A 237 0.04 -3.98 -8.31
C THR A 237 -0.47 -3.62 -6.92
N ALA A 238 -1.05 -4.58 -6.21
CA ALA A 238 -1.24 -4.52 -4.76
C ALA A 238 -0.07 -5.19 -4.05
N GLY A 239 0.10 -4.90 -2.75
CA GLY A 239 1.10 -5.59 -1.95
C GLY A 239 0.95 -5.35 -0.46
N PRO A 240 1.50 -6.25 0.36
CA PRO A 240 1.43 -6.19 1.81
C PRO A 240 2.41 -5.18 2.39
N MET A 241 1.97 -4.54 3.47
CA MET A 241 2.76 -3.63 4.32
C MET A 241 2.65 -4.12 5.77
N ALA A 242 3.78 -4.36 6.42
CA ALA A 242 3.85 -4.99 7.75
C ALA A 242 5.06 -4.49 8.54
N ARG A 243 5.10 -4.74 9.86
CA ARG A 243 6.27 -4.43 10.69
C ARG A 243 7.40 -5.42 10.48
N THR A 244 7.11 -6.67 10.13
CA THR A 244 8.12 -7.73 9.93
C THR A 244 8.13 -8.25 8.49
N VAL A 245 9.29 -8.73 8.04
CA VAL A 245 9.40 -9.41 6.73
C VAL A 245 8.55 -10.68 6.72
N ARG A 246 8.50 -11.44 7.83
CA ARG A 246 7.71 -12.67 7.96
C ARG A 246 6.23 -12.38 7.71
N ASP A 247 5.66 -11.37 8.36
CA ASP A 247 4.25 -11.01 8.17
C ASP A 247 3.95 -10.57 6.74
N ALA A 248 4.86 -9.79 6.15
CA ALA A 248 4.72 -9.33 4.77
C ALA A 248 4.70 -10.51 3.78
N VAL A 249 5.62 -11.48 3.90
CA VAL A 249 5.68 -12.63 2.98
C VAL A 249 4.57 -13.65 3.26
N THR A 250 4.11 -13.80 4.51
CA THR A 250 2.94 -14.62 4.87
C THR A 250 1.69 -14.05 4.19
N THR A 251 1.51 -12.74 4.28
CA THR A 251 0.39 -12.05 3.63
C THR A 251 0.50 -12.13 2.10
N LEU A 252 1.70 -11.99 1.54
CA LEU A 252 1.93 -12.14 0.10
C LEU A 252 1.42 -13.50 -0.39
N GLY A 253 1.74 -14.60 0.30
CA GLY A 253 1.31 -15.94 -0.07
C GLY A 253 -0.22 -16.11 -0.13
N VAL A 254 -0.94 -15.42 0.76
CA VAL A 254 -2.42 -15.42 0.75
C VAL A 254 -2.99 -14.66 -0.46
N LEU A 255 -2.31 -13.62 -0.92
CA LEU A 255 -2.80 -12.74 -1.97
C LEU A 255 -2.50 -13.23 -3.39
N THR A 256 -1.52 -14.13 -3.55
CA THR A 256 -1.07 -14.58 -4.87
C THR A 256 -2.02 -15.60 -5.47
N GLY A 257 -2.08 -15.63 -6.80
CA GLY A 257 -2.86 -16.62 -7.54
C GLY A 257 -3.31 -16.10 -8.91
N GLU A 258 -3.72 -17.04 -9.76
CA GLU A 258 -4.30 -16.71 -11.06
C GLU A 258 -5.75 -16.25 -10.90
N ASP A 259 -6.06 -15.10 -11.50
CA ASP A 259 -7.43 -14.62 -11.70
C ASP A 259 -7.73 -14.57 -13.20
N PRO A 260 -8.63 -15.43 -13.72
CA PRO A 260 -8.99 -15.43 -15.14
C PRO A 260 -9.56 -14.08 -15.65
N LYS A 261 -9.97 -13.19 -14.74
CA LYS A 261 -10.47 -11.85 -15.06
C LYS A 261 -9.38 -10.78 -15.07
N ASP A 262 -8.16 -11.10 -14.63
CA ASP A 262 -6.97 -10.27 -14.80
C ASP A 262 -5.91 -11.06 -15.59
N SER A 263 -5.86 -10.86 -16.90
CA SER A 263 -4.98 -11.60 -17.81
C SER A 263 -3.48 -11.50 -17.48
N LYS A 264 -3.07 -10.48 -16.72
CA LYS A 264 -1.66 -10.36 -16.26
C LYS A 264 -1.27 -11.48 -15.29
N THR A 265 -2.22 -12.03 -14.55
CA THR A 265 -1.95 -13.08 -13.57
C THR A 265 -1.60 -14.43 -14.21
N SER A 266 -1.98 -14.65 -15.47
CA SER A 266 -1.65 -15.88 -16.19
C SER A 266 -0.13 -16.13 -16.32
N ALA A 267 0.67 -15.04 -16.38
CA ALA A 267 2.13 -15.14 -16.42
C ALA A 267 2.74 -15.69 -15.12
N SER A 268 2.03 -15.60 -14.01
CA SER A 268 2.49 -16.04 -12.68
C SER A 268 2.04 -17.45 -12.30
N THR A 269 1.16 -18.10 -13.06
CA THR A 269 0.51 -19.38 -12.72
C THR A 269 1.50 -20.48 -12.27
N SER A 270 2.68 -20.57 -12.92
CA SER A 270 3.71 -21.55 -12.56
C SER A 270 4.76 -21.02 -11.57
N HIS A 271 4.67 -19.77 -11.16
CA HIS A 271 5.67 -19.08 -10.33
C HIS A 271 5.10 -18.57 -9.01
N ALA A 272 3.79 -18.36 -8.93
CA ALA A 272 3.12 -17.94 -7.71
C ALA A 272 3.16 -19.06 -6.66
N LEU A 273 3.49 -18.69 -5.42
CA LEU A 273 3.48 -19.59 -4.27
C LEU A 273 2.41 -19.11 -3.29
N ASN A 274 1.79 -20.06 -2.60
CA ASN A 274 0.87 -19.78 -1.51
C ASN A 274 1.57 -19.62 -0.15
N ASP A 275 2.88 -19.88 -0.10
CA ASP A 275 3.73 -19.67 1.08
C ASP A 275 5.16 -19.32 0.65
N TYR A 276 5.62 -18.14 1.04
CA TYR A 276 6.99 -17.64 0.80
C TYR A 276 7.88 -17.76 2.05
N THR A 277 7.37 -18.19 3.20
CA THR A 277 8.14 -18.26 4.46
C THR A 277 9.32 -19.23 4.41
N PRO A 278 9.31 -20.35 3.62
CA PRO A 278 10.46 -21.22 3.47
C PRO A 278 11.71 -20.56 2.86
N TYR A 279 11.54 -19.39 2.23
CA TYR A 279 12.67 -18.61 1.68
C TYR A 279 13.29 -17.64 2.69
N LEU A 280 12.76 -17.53 3.90
CA LEU A 280 13.35 -16.75 5.00
C LEU A 280 14.49 -17.55 5.66
N LYS A 281 15.64 -17.63 4.98
CA LYS A 281 16.81 -18.40 5.40
C LYS A 281 17.85 -17.51 6.03
N LYS A 282 18.42 -17.92 7.17
CA LYS A 282 19.51 -17.18 7.88
C LYS A 282 20.81 -17.12 7.08
N ASP A 283 21.06 -18.13 6.25
CA ASP A 283 22.24 -18.27 5.37
C ASP A 283 21.96 -17.87 3.92
N GLY A 284 20.83 -17.23 3.64
CA GLY A 284 20.37 -16.88 2.31
C GLY A 284 21.27 -15.88 1.56
N LEU A 285 22.24 -15.27 2.23
CA LEU A 285 23.20 -14.32 1.64
C LEU A 285 24.50 -14.99 1.14
N GLN A 286 24.73 -16.26 1.54
CA GLN A 286 25.95 -16.97 1.17
C GLN A 286 26.09 -17.08 -0.36
N ASP A 287 27.25 -16.67 -0.86
CA ASP A 287 27.62 -16.68 -2.30
C ASP A 287 26.74 -15.79 -3.22
N LYS A 288 25.91 -14.89 -2.64
CA LYS A 288 25.09 -13.96 -3.41
C LYS A 288 25.90 -12.81 -3.96
N ARG A 289 25.59 -12.43 -5.19
CA ARG A 289 26.15 -11.26 -5.87
C ARG A 289 25.09 -10.14 -5.87
N ILE A 290 25.39 -9.05 -5.18
CA ILE A 290 24.44 -7.97 -4.91
C ILE A 290 24.92 -6.67 -5.55
N GLY A 291 24.14 -6.12 -6.47
CA GLY A 291 24.40 -4.78 -7.02
C GLY A 291 24.03 -3.70 -6.01
N LEU A 292 24.94 -2.80 -5.69
CA LEU A 292 24.65 -1.56 -4.95
C LEU A 292 24.43 -0.44 -5.96
N TYR A 293 23.20 0.03 -6.12
CA TYR A 293 22.90 1.17 -6.97
C TYR A 293 23.36 2.46 -6.29
N THR A 294 24.36 3.13 -6.89
CA THR A 294 25.09 4.23 -6.25
C THR A 294 24.55 5.62 -6.58
N GLN A 295 23.78 5.79 -7.67
CA GLN A 295 23.27 7.09 -8.09
C GLN A 295 22.47 7.84 -7.00
N PRO A 296 21.65 7.18 -6.12
CA PRO A 296 20.95 7.85 -5.03
C PRO A 296 21.83 8.16 -3.80
N LEU A 297 23.08 7.73 -3.77
CA LEU A 297 24.02 8.03 -2.70
C LEU A 297 24.60 9.44 -2.82
N HIS A 298 25.27 9.91 -1.77
CA HIS A 298 25.88 11.25 -1.66
C HIS A 298 24.89 12.42 -1.62
N ILE A 299 23.60 12.13 -1.39
CA ILE A 299 22.56 13.14 -1.15
C ILE A 299 22.41 13.42 0.34
N ASN A 300 22.57 12.41 1.18
CA ASN A 300 22.46 12.53 2.65
C ASN A 300 23.42 11.57 3.36
N GLU A 301 24.43 12.12 4.00
CA GLU A 301 25.49 11.35 4.69
C GLU A 301 24.98 10.36 5.74
N ARG A 302 23.85 10.65 6.41
CA ARG A 302 23.27 9.73 7.40
C ARG A 302 22.64 8.51 6.73
N VAL A 303 21.99 8.71 5.59
CA VAL A 303 21.43 7.61 4.76
C VAL A 303 22.58 6.78 4.21
N ASP A 304 23.62 7.43 3.67
CA ASP A 304 24.80 6.74 3.12
C ASP A 304 25.47 5.88 4.18
N ALA A 305 25.65 6.39 5.40
CA ALA A 305 26.23 5.63 6.49
C ALA A 305 25.42 4.37 6.85
N LEU A 306 24.07 4.44 6.79
CA LEU A 306 23.21 3.27 6.99
C LEU A 306 23.35 2.26 5.86
N VAL A 307 23.42 2.73 4.60
CA VAL A 307 23.61 1.86 3.43
C VAL A 307 24.95 1.15 3.50
N TYR A 308 26.05 1.86 3.79
CA TYR A 308 27.38 1.22 3.92
C TYR A 308 27.46 0.26 5.12
N LYS A 309 26.74 0.55 6.21
CA LYS A 309 26.59 -0.41 7.30
C LYS A 309 25.84 -1.67 6.85
N ALA A 310 24.76 -1.53 6.05
CA ALA A 310 24.06 -2.67 5.47
C ALA A 310 24.97 -3.47 4.53
N VAL A 311 25.74 -2.81 3.66
CA VAL A 311 26.74 -3.47 2.80
C VAL A 311 27.71 -4.30 3.63
N SER A 312 28.27 -3.73 4.69
CA SER A 312 29.20 -4.46 5.59
C SER A 312 28.56 -5.70 6.22
N VAL A 313 27.24 -5.64 6.54
CA VAL A 313 26.50 -6.80 7.05
C VAL A 313 26.31 -7.86 5.96
N LEU A 314 26.00 -7.47 4.73
CA LEU A 314 25.85 -8.39 3.60
C LEU A 314 27.15 -9.14 3.32
N GLU A 315 28.27 -8.41 3.22
CA GLU A 315 29.60 -8.99 2.97
C GLU A 315 30.04 -9.93 4.11
N LYS A 316 29.79 -9.55 5.36
CA LYS A 316 30.08 -10.39 6.54
C LYS A 316 29.30 -11.71 6.52
N ASN A 317 28.13 -11.74 5.86
CA ASN A 317 27.30 -12.93 5.71
C ASN A 317 27.50 -13.65 4.36
N GLY A 318 28.61 -13.38 3.68
CA GLY A 318 29.07 -14.16 2.52
C GLY A 318 28.62 -13.62 1.16
N ALA A 319 27.99 -12.45 1.11
CA ALA A 319 27.67 -11.82 -0.17
C ALA A 319 28.84 -11.04 -0.75
N THR A 320 28.87 -10.89 -2.09
CA THR A 320 29.76 -9.97 -2.81
C THR A 320 28.94 -8.77 -3.27
N VAL A 321 29.32 -7.55 -2.85
CA VAL A 321 28.61 -6.32 -3.24
C VAL A 321 29.36 -5.61 -4.35
N ILE A 322 28.63 -5.24 -5.43
CA ILE A 322 29.17 -4.67 -6.68
C ILE A 322 28.51 -3.31 -6.90
N PRO A 323 29.27 -2.21 -7.03
CA PRO A 323 28.70 -0.90 -7.32
C PRO A 323 28.11 -0.84 -8.74
N ILE A 324 26.92 -0.26 -8.87
CA ILE A 324 26.18 -0.06 -10.13
C ILE A 324 25.83 1.42 -10.23
N ASP A 325 26.35 2.09 -11.23
CA ASP A 325 26.15 3.54 -11.37
C ASP A 325 24.86 3.91 -12.10
N GLN A 326 24.43 3.07 -13.06
CA GLN A 326 23.25 3.36 -13.87
C GLN A 326 22.48 2.08 -14.18
N ILE A 327 21.15 2.13 -13.98
CA ILE A 327 20.23 1.04 -14.34
C ILE A 327 19.42 1.48 -15.56
N ASN A 328 18.65 2.56 -15.45
CA ASN A 328 17.71 2.99 -16.49
C ASN A 328 18.18 4.26 -17.22
N SER A 329 17.71 4.42 -18.46
CA SER A 329 17.80 5.69 -19.18
C SER A 329 16.93 6.76 -18.53
N PRO A 330 17.35 8.04 -18.46
CA PRO A 330 16.49 9.14 -18.01
C PRO A 330 15.17 9.25 -18.78
N LYS A 331 15.13 8.84 -20.05
CA LYS A 331 13.93 8.84 -20.91
C LYS A 331 12.84 7.85 -20.43
N THR A 332 13.19 6.86 -19.62
CA THR A 332 12.25 5.88 -19.09
C THR A 332 11.08 6.55 -18.36
N ARG A 333 11.36 7.65 -17.65
CA ARG A 333 10.33 8.40 -16.90
C ARG A 333 9.26 9.01 -17.81
N ASP A 334 9.67 9.59 -18.94
CA ASP A 334 8.77 10.26 -19.87
C ASP A 334 7.86 9.24 -20.57
N HIS A 335 8.42 8.10 -21.00
CA HIS A 335 7.64 7.00 -21.57
C HIS A 335 6.69 6.39 -20.54
N SER A 336 7.12 6.23 -19.28
CA SER A 336 6.25 5.74 -18.20
C SER A 336 5.06 6.67 -17.97
N LEU A 337 5.28 7.99 -17.95
CA LEU A 337 4.20 8.97 -17.80
C LEU A 337 3.21 8.90 -18.97
N GLN A 338 3.71 8.81 -20.22
CA GLN A 338 2.84 8.66 -21.40
C GLN A 338 1.98 7.40 -21.31
N VAL A 339 2.58 6.27 -20.94
CA VAL A 339 1.84 5.01 -20.73
C VAL A 339 0.75 5.18 -19.68
N MET A 340 1.09 5.74 -18.52
CA MET A 340 0.12 5.97 -17.44
C MET A 340 -1.04 6.87 -17.87
N ILE A 341 -0.79 7.98 -18.56
CA ILE A 341 -1.83 8.92 -19.00
C ILE A 341 -2.86 8.23 -19.90
N HIS A 342 -2.41 7.40 -20.86
CA HIS A 342 -3.30 6.71 -21.78
C HIS A 342 -4.08 5.57 -21.10
N GLU A 343 -3.41 4.77 -20.28
CA GLU A 343 -4.03 3.67 -19.53
C GLU A 343 -5.01 4.17 -18.47
N TYR A 344 -4.74 5.34 -17.89
CA TYR A 344 -5.59 5.94 -16.85
C TYR A 344 -6.96 6.33 -17.38
N LYS A 345 -7.02 6.90 -18.60
CA LYS A 345 -8.31 7.23 -19.25
C LYS A 345 -9.20 6.00 -19.38
N ASP A 346 -8.67 4.97 -20.03
CA ASP A 346 -9.45 3.77 -20.32
C ASP A 346 -9.78 3.02 -19.02
N GLY A 347 -8.79 2.91 -18.11
CA GLY A 347 -8.96 2.23 -16.83
C GLY A 347 -9.99 2.88 -15.91
N LEU A 348 -10.01 4.20 -15.79
CA LEU A 348 -11.02 4.89 -14.97
C LEU A 348 -12.43 4.75 -15.55
N ASN A 349 -12.59 4.88 -16.86
CA ASN A 349 -13.90 4.71 -17.49
C ASN A 349 -14.42 3.27 -17.34
N ASP A 350 -13.55 2.27 -17.49
CA ASP A 350 -13.89 0.87 -17.24
C ASP A 350 -14.28 0.65 -15.76
N TYR A 351 -13.53 1.24 -14.83
CA TYR A 351 -13.83 1.15 -13.40
C TYR A 351 -15.21 1.77 -13.09
N PHE A 352 -15.49 3.00 -13.54
CA PHE A 352 -16.80 3.63 -13.33
C PHE A 352 -17.95 2.82 -13.92
N THR A 353 -17.76 2.24 -15.09
CA THR A 353 -18.71 1.31 -15.69
C THR A 353 -18.96 0.09 -14.81
N SER A 354 -17.92 -0.46 -14.19
CA SER A 354 -18.01 -1.65 -13.32
C SER A 354 -18.82 -1.43 -12.04
N LEU A 355 -18.97 -0.17 -11.59
CA LEU A 355 -19.78 0.21 -10.44
C LEU A 355 -21.30 0.14 -10.71
N GLY A 356 -21.69 0.01 -11.96
CA GLY A 356 -23.11 -0.10 -12.36
C GLY A 356 -23.89 1.21 -12.29
N GLU A 357 -25.23 1.09 -12.27
CA GLU A 357 -26.13 2.25 -12.38
C GLU A 357 -26.08 3.18 -11.15
N GLU A 358 -25.80 2.66 -9.97
CA GLU A 358 -25.73 3.41 -8.71
C GLU A 358 -24.40 4.19 -8.52
N SER A 359 -23.47 4.07 -9.48
CA SER A 359 -22.22 4.84 -9.41
C SER A 359 -22.48 6.34 -9.40
N PRO A 360 -21.90 7.12 -8.47
CA PRO A 360 -22.07 8.57 -8.43
C PRO A 360 -21.40 9.28 -9.61
N ILE A 361 -20.41 8.67 -10.23
CA ILE A 361 -19.65 9.16 -11.40
C ILE A 361 -19.63 8.07 -12.46
N LYS A 362 -19.86 8.43 -13.72
CA LYS A 362 -19.95 7.49 -14.84
C LYS A 362 -18.77 7.55 -15.81
N SER A 363 -17.98 8.63 -15.76
CA SER A 363 -16.86 8.84 -16.68
C SER A 363 -15.78 9.73 -16.07
N LEU A 364 -14.59 9.71 -16.67
CA LEU A 364 -13.51 10.62 -16.35
C LEU A 364 -13.91 12.08 -16.61
N GLU A 365 -14.73 12.35 -17.63
CA GLU A 365 -15.25 13.69 -17.90
C GLU A 365 -16.13 14.20 -16.75
N GLU A 366 -17.06 13.37 -16.27
CA GLU A 366 -17.92 13.72 -15.12
C GLU A 366 -17.09 13.94 -13.84
N LEU A 367 -16.03 13.15 -13.61
CA LEU A 367 -15.11 13.36 -12.52
C LEU A 367 -14.44 14.73 -12.58
N ILE A 368 -13.93 15.11 -13.74
CA ILE A 368 -13.27 16.41 -13.96
C ILE A 368 -14.24 17.56 -13.68
N GLU A 369 -15.49 17.46 -14.16
CA GLU A 369 -16.51 18.47 -13.93
C GLU A 369 -16.97 18.53 -12.47
N PHE A 370 -17.10 17.38 -11.80
CA PHE A 370 -17.37 17.32 -10.35
C PHE A 370 -16.31 18.09 -9.57
N ASN A 371 -15.02 17.83 -9.84
CA ASN A 371 -13.92 18.47 -9.14
C ASN A 371 -13.91 20.01 -9.31
N LYS A 372 -14.33 20.53 -10.48
CA LYS A 372 -14.45 21.97 -10.72
C LYS A 372 -15.56 22.63 -9.89
N GLN A 373 -16.57 21.88 -9.51
CA GLN A 373 -17.73 22.35 -8.77
C GLN A 373 -17.63 22.13 -7.26
N ASP A 374 -16.80 21.16 -6.81
CA ASP A 374 -16.63 20.86 -5.39
C ASP A 374 -15.64 21.84 -4.72
N ALA A 375 -16.05 22.42 -3.58
CA ALA A 375 -15.29 23.45 -2.89
C ALA A 375 -13.96 22.93 -2.25
N VAL A 376 -13.78 21.60 -2.15
CA VAL A 376 -12.62 20.98 -1.52
C VAL A 376 -11.64 20.43 -2.55
N GLU A 377 -12.14 19.80 -3.63
CA GLU A 377 -11.32 19.04 -4.56
C GLU A 377 -10.20 19.87 -5.22
N LEU A 378 -10.48 21.04 -5.71
CA LEU A 378 -9.47 21.93 -6.34
C LEU A 378 -8.95 23.03 -5.41
N LYS A 379 -9.24 22.94 -4.09
CA LYS A 379 -8.84 24.00 -3.16
C LYS A 379 -7.33 24.16 -3.02
N TYR A 380 -6.59 23.07 -3.03
CA TYR A 380 -5.15 23.07 -2.78
C TYR A 380 -4.32 22.59 -3.96
N TYR A 381 -4.88 21.72 -4.80
CA TYR A 381 -4.15 21.01 -5.86
C TYR A 381 -4.96 21.01 -7.16
N ASN A 382 -4.25 21.01 -8.28
CA ASN A 382 -4.86 20.89 -9.61
C ASN A 382 -5.21 19.42 -9.96
N GLN A 383 -5.78 19.22 -11.15
CA GLN A 383 -6.14 17.92 -11.69
C GLN A 383 -5.54 17.67 -13.09
N THR A 384 -4.33 18.15 -13.32
CA THR A 384 -3.70 18.17 -14.64
C THR A 384 -3.57 16.79 -15.27
N TYR A 385 -3.31 15.73 -14.49
CA TYR A 385 -3.22 14.37 -15.03
C TYR A 385 -4.58 13.79 -15.43
N LEU A 386 -5.66 14.11 -14.71
CA LEU A 386 -7.02 13.76 -15.13
C LEU A 386 -7.37 14.43 -16.47
N GLU A 387 -7.04 15.72 -16.61
CA GLU A 387 -7.29 16.49 -17.83
C GLU A 387 -6.45 15.98 -19.01
N GLN A 388 -5.16 15.68 -18.79
CA GLN A 388 -4.29 15.08 -19.82
C GLN A 388 -4.79 13.70 -20.23
N ALA A 389 -5.23 12.87 -19.28
CA ALA A 389 -5.81 11.57 -19.58
C ALA A 389 -7.09 11.72 -20.43
N GLN A 390 -7.99 12.64 -20.07
CA GLN A 390 -9.21 12.91 -20.84
C GLN A 390 -8.91 13.34 -22.29
N GLN A 391 -7.86 14.14 -22.50
CA GLN A 391 -7.42 14.61 -23.81
C GLN A 391 -6.69 13.54 -24.63
N SER A 392 -6.16 12.49 -23.99
CA SER A 392 -5.45 11.41 -24.68
C SER A 392 -6.39 10.58 -25.56
N GLU A 393 -5.81 9.90 -26.56
CA GLU A 393 -6.56 8.99 -27.43
C GLU A 393 -6.73 7.58 -26.83
N GLY A 394 -6.27 7.36 -25.56
CA GLY A 394 -6.32 6.07 -24.89
C GLY A 394 -5.32 5.05 -25.45
N MET A 395 -5.48 3.78 -25.05
CA MET A 395 -4.53 2.69 -25.35
C MET A 395 -4.49 2.25 -26.82
N ASN A 396 -5.41 2.71 -27.66
CA ASN A 396 -5.41 2.38 -29.08
C ASN A 396 -4.47 3.26 -29.93
N SER A 397 -3.97 4.38 -29.38
CA SER A 397 -3.14 5.34 -30.11
C SER A 397 -1.74 4.80 -30.41
N GLU A 398 -1.14 5.27 -31.51
CA GLU A 398 0.24 4.95 -31.85
C GLU A 398 1.22 5.55 -30.83
N VAL A 399 0.91 6.73 -30.27
CA VAL A 399 1.71 7.37 -29.21
C VAL A 399 1.84 6.46 -27.99
N TYR A 400 0.73 5.84 -27.55
CA TYR A 400 0.75 4.87 -26.45
C TYR A 400 1.59 3.64 -26.78
N LYS A 401 1.40 3.04 -27.96
CA LYS A 401 2.11 1.82 -28.37
C LYS A 401 3.62 2.06 -28.43
N GLU A 402 4.05 3.16 -29.03
CA GLU A 402 5.47 3.56 -29.10
C GLU A 402 6.03 3.82 -27.68
N ALA A 403 5.29 4.54 -26.82
CA ALA A 403 5.70 4.79 -25.44
C ALA A 403 5.87 3.49 -24.66
N LEU A 404 4.93 2.54 -24.79
CA LEU A 404 4.98 1.25 -24.10
C LEU A 404 6.17 0.38 -24.58
N GLU A 405 6.42 0.33 -25.88
CA GLU A 405 7.55 -0.39 -26.44
C GLU A 405 8.89 0.19 -25.93
N ASN A 406 9.04 1.51 -26.01
CA ASN A 406 10.23 2.19 -25.51
C ASN A 406 10.39 2.03 -23.99
N LEU A 407 9.31 2.12 -23.21
CA LEU A 407 9.34 1.88 -21.75
C LEU A 407 9.89 0.49 -21.44
N LYS A 408 9.35 -0.55 -22.06
CA LYS A 408 9.82 -1.94 -21.87
C LYS A 408 11.28 -2.11 -22.27
N ARG A 409 11.66 -1.63 -23.43
CA ARG A 409 13.04 -1.73 -23.92
C ARG A 409 14.02 -1.05 -22.97
N LEU A 410 13.76 0.22 -22.59
CA LEU A 410 14.66 1.02 -21.77
C LEU A 410 14.71 0.62 -20.30
N SER A 411 13.61 0.08 -19.73
CA SER A 411 13.57 -0.29 -18.31
C SER A 411 13.95 -1.75 -18.06
N GLN A 412 13.67 -2.63 -18.99
CA GLN A 412 13.94 -4.07 -18.88
C GLN A 412 15.21 -4.43 -19.67
N GLN A 413 15.13 -4.57 -21.00
CA GLN A 413 16.22 -5.10 -21.83
C GLN A 413 17.50 -4.27 -21.73
N GLU A 414 17.41 -2.95 -21.92
CA GLU A 414 18.55 -2.02 -21.84
C GLU A 414 18.76 -1.47 -20.40
N GLY A 415 17.87 -1.81 -19.49
CA GLY A 415 17.85 -1.39 -18.09
C GLY A 415 18.29 -2.51 -17.14
N ILE A 416 17.32 -3.00 -16.35
CA ILE A 416 17.61 -3.92 -15.24
C ILE A 416 18.18 -5.26 -15.71
N ASP A 417 17.65 -5.87 -16.80
CA ASP A 417 18.11 -7.17 -17.30
C ASP A 417 19.58 -7.09 -17.70
N ARG A 418 19.94 -6.06 -18.51
CA ARG A 418 21.34 -5.82 -18.90
C ARG A 418 22.27 -5.72 -17.69
N VAL A 419 21.89 -4.94 -16.68
CA VAL A 419 22.72 -4.73 -15.48
C VAL A 419 22.87 -6.01 -14.66
N MET A 420 21.80 -6.78 -14.51
CA MET A 420 21.81 -8.08 -13.83
C MET A 420 22.73 -9.07 -14.55
N ASP A 421 22.61 -9.19 -15.88
CA ASP A 421 23.36 -10.14 -16.68
C ASP A 421 24.86 -9.78 -16.78
N GLU A 422 25.18 -8.52 -17.13
CA GLU A 422 26.57 -8.05 -17.26
C GLU A 422 27.39 -8.24 -15.98
N ASN A 423 26.74 -8.12 -14.80
CA ASN A 423 27.39 -8.24 -13.51
C ASN A 423 27.11 -9.57 -12.78
N ASN A 424 26.34 -10.46 -13.40
CA ASN A 424 25.91 -11.74 -12.83
C ASN A 424 25.33 -11.56 -11.42
N LEU A 425 24.30 -10.69 -11.28
CA LEU A 425 23.71 -10.31 -9.99
C LEU A 425 22.52 -11.21 -9.64
N ASP A 426 22.39 -11.54 -8.35
CA ASP A 426 21.18 -12.17 -7.79
C ASP A 426 20.11 -11.13 -7.46
N LEU A 427 20.53 -9.92 -7.03
CA LEU A 427 19.63 -8.82 -6.65
C LEU A 427 20.37 -7.47 -6.68
N ILE A 428 19.58 -6.38 -6.59
CA ILE A 428 20.08 -5.01 -6.47
C ILE A 428 19.52 -4.39 -5.19
N ILE A 429 20.36 -3.63 -4.47
CA ILE A 429 19.97 -2.82 -3.32
C ILE A 429 20.22 -1.33 -3.59
N ALA A 430 19.38 -0.50 -2.97
CA ALA A 430 19.51 0.95 -3.01
C ALA A 430 18.84 1.57 -1.77
N PRO A 431 19.12 2.84 -1.42
CA PRO A 431 18.22 3.61 -0.56
C PRO A 431 16.82 3.63 -1.16
N THR A 432 15.78 3.33 -0.39
CA THR A 432 14.40 3.28 -0.89
C THR A 432 13.90 4.66 -1.33
N GLY A 433 14.45 5.72 -0.76
CA GLY A 433 14.13 7.11 -1.08
C GLY A 433 14.99 8.09 -0.31
N SER A 434 14.57 9.36 -0.25
CA SER A 434 15.14 10.37 0.64
C SER A 434 14.89 9.99 2.10
N PRO A 435 15.56 10.69 3.07
CA PRO A 435 15.29 10.46 4.50
C PRO A 435 13.80 10.49 4.80
N ALA A 436 13.37 9.62 5.70
CA ALA A 436 11.97 9.53 6.12
C ALA A 436 11.43 10.83 6.75
N TRP A 437 12.34 11.70 7.22
CA TRP A 437 12.04 12.99 7.88
C TRP A 437 13.08 14.07 7.56
#